data_bfafd01c25f075bcbbc0d0059c78d8f7
#
_entry.id   bfafd01c25f075bcbbc0d0059c78d8f7
#
_cell.length_a   1.000
_cell.length_b   1.000
_cell.length_c   1.000
_cell.angle_alpha   90.00
_cell.angle_beta   90.00
_cell.angle_gamma   90.00
#
_symmetry.space_group_name_H-M   'P 1'
#
loop_
_entity.id
_entity.type
_entity.pdbx_description
1 polymer ?
#
loop_
_entity_poly.entity_id
_entity_poly.type
_entity_poly.pdbx_seq_one_letter_code
_entity_poly.pdbx_strand_id
1 'polypeptide(L)'
;MCIRDSDLGEYILQLDQDPPSHVVVPAIHKDRHQIRRVLHERLGYEGPETPEAMTLFIRQKIREDFLSAEIGITGCNFAVAETGSVCLVTNEGNARMCTTLPKTHIAVMGMERIAPTFAEVDVLITMLARSAVGARLTGYNTWLTGPREAGHVDGPEEFHLVIVDNGRSEVLASEFRDVLRCIRCGACMNTCPAYRHIGGHGYGSISVSYTHLTLPTKA
;
A
#
# COMPACT_ATOMS: atom_id res chain seq x y z
N MET A 1 18.45 6.73 -10.59
CA MET A 1 16.99 6.90 -10.35
C MET A 1 16.80 6.91 -8.85
N CYS A 2 16.16 7.94 -8.30
CA CYS A 2 15.85 8.02 -6.89
C CYS A 2 14.37 7.64 -6.71
N ILE A 3 14.08 6.61 -5.92
CA ILE A 3 12.71 6.21 -5.56
C ILE A 3 12.48 6.66 -4.12
N ARG A 4 11.37 7.37 -3.89
CA ARG A 4 10.92 7.82 -2.58
C ARG A 4 9.57 7.20 -2.26
N ASP A 5 9.48 6.59 -1.08
CA ASP A 5 8.20 6.15 -0.55
C ASP A 5 7.36 7.37 -0.17
N SER A 6 6.10 7.33 -0.54
CA SER A 6 5.15 8.42 -0.31
C SER A 6 4.33 8.24 0.96
N ASP A 7 4.21 7.02 1.46
CA ASP A 7 3.58 6.71 2.73
C ASP A 7 4.56 6.95 3.89
N LEU A 8 4.06 7.49 5.00
CA LEU A 8 4.90 7.84 6.15
C LEU A 8 5.58 6.62 6.76
N GLY A 9 4.87 5.51 6.88
CA GLY A 9 5.39 4.28 7.48
C GLY A 9 6.52 3.69 6.65
N GLU A 10 6.30 3.53 5.36
CA GLU A 10 7.29 3.03 4.41
C GLU A 10 8.48 3.98 4.26
N TYR A 11 8.23 5.30 4.27
CA TYR A 11 9.33 6.28 4.20
C TYR A 11 10.26 6.18 5.41
N ILE A 12 9.72 6.00 6.62
CA ILE A 12 10.51 5.78 7.83
C ILE A 12 11.35 4.50 7.70
N LEU A 13 10.75 3.40 7.21
CA LEU A 13 11.47 2.15 6.96
C LEU A 13 12.54 2.30 5.89
N GLN A 14 12.25 3.03 4.81
CA GLN A 14 13.23 3.33 3.76
C GLN A 14 14.44 4.09 4.31
N LEU A 15 14.23 5.07 5.19
CA LEU A 15 15.29 5.82 5.85
C LEU A 15 16.15 4.93 6.74
N ASP A 16 15.54 4.02 7.47
CA ASP A 16 16.23 3.10 8.40
C ASP A 16 16.77 1.83 7.73
N GLN A 17 16.46 1.62 6.45
CA GLN A 17 16.80 0.40 5.69
C GLN A 17 16.26 -0.87 6.35
N ASP A 18 15.06 -0.78 6.91
CA ASP A 18 14.40 -1.83 7.67
C ASP A 18 13.20 -2.39 6.88
N PRO A 19 13.01 -3.72 6.85
CA PRO A 19 11.87 -4.31 6.14
C PRO A 19 10.55 -4.07 6.89
N PRO A 20 9.41 -4.03 6.16
CA PRO A 20 8.09 -3.93 6.79
C PRO A 20 7.77 -5.18 7.61
N SER A 21 7.03 -5.00 8.70
CA SER A 21 6.60 -6.11 9.57
C SER A 21 5.09 -6.39 9.54
N HIS A 22 4.30 -5.51 8.91
CA HIS A 22 2.85 -5.64 8.79
C HIS A 22 2.37 -5.10 7.45
N VAL A 23 1.34 -5.73 6.86
CA VAL A 23 0.84 -5.35 5.52
C VAL A 23 0.08 -4.03 5.48
N VAL A 24 -0.53 -3.61 6.61
CA VAL A 24 -1.32 -2.36 6.72
C VAL A 24 -0.59 -1.29 7.52
N VAL A 25 0.18 -1.70 8.52
CA VAL A 25 0.95 -0.79 9.39
C VAL A 25 2.42 -1.23 9.35
N PRO A 26 3.16 -0.93 8.29
CA PRO A 26 4.46 -1.54 8.01
C PRO A 26 5.51 -1.27 9.10
N ALA A 27 5.47 -0.12 9.75
CA ALA A 27 6.41 0.29 10.80
C ALA A 27 5.90 0.01 12.23
N ILE A 28 4.92 -0.90 12.42
CA ILE A 28 4.31 -1.20 13.74
C ILE A 28 5.32 -1.66 14.81
N HIS A 29 6.47 -2.17 14.40
CA HIS A 29 7.54 -2.62 15.29
C HIS A 29 8.43 -1.48 15.82
N LYS A 30 8.23 -0.24 15.34
CA LYS A 30 8.98 0.94 15.80
C LYS A 30 8.16 1.79 16.76
N ASP A 31 8.79 2.16 17.87
CA ASP A 31 8.23 3.15 18.76
C ASP A 31 8.61 4.59 18.35
N ARG A 32 8.00 5.59 18.98
CA ARG A 32 8.23 7.00 18.66
C ARG A 32 9.66 7.46 18.92
N HIS A 33 10.37 6.86 19.90
CA HIS A 33 11.76 7.20 20.21
C HIS A 33 12.69 6.73 19.09
N GLN A 34 12.45 5.50 18.59
CA GLN A 34 13.17 4.94 17.46
C GLN A 34 12.92 5.75 16.18
N ILE A 35 11.67 6.14 15.93
CA ILE A 35 11.32 6.99 14.79
C ILE A 35 12.02 8.35 14.89
N ARG A 36 11.95 9.03 16.05
CA ARG A 36 12.65 10.31 16.26
C ARG A 36 14.15 10.19 16.02
N ARG A 37 14.78 9.11 16.50
CA ARG A 37 16.22 8.86 16.28
C ARG A 37 16.53 8.71 14.79
N VAL A 38 15.76 7.93 14.05
CA VAL A 38 15.92 7.78 12.59
C VAL A 38 15.81 9.12 11.88
N LEU A 39 14.80 9.94 12.23
CA LEU A 39 14.61 11.26 11.64
C LEU A 39 15.76 12.21 11.97
N HIS A 40 16.30 12.16 13.20
CA HIS A 40 17.46 12.94 13.60
C HIS A 40 18.70 12.53 12.80
N GLU A 41 19.04 11.25 12.80
CA GLU A 41 20.25 10.72 12.15
C GLU A 41 20.25 10.87 10.63
N ARG A 42 19.08 10.69 9.99
CA ARG A 42 18.96 10.68 8.53
C ARG A 42 18.57 12.02 7.91
N LEU A 43 17.81 12.84 8.64
CA LEU A 43 17.23 14.07 8.10
C LEU A 43 17.56 15.32 8.94
N GLY A 44 18.29 15.18 10.06
CA GLY A 44 18.64 16.30 10.93
C GLY A 44 17.44 16.86 11.72
N TYR A 45 16.49 16.03 12.13
CA TYR A 45 15.35 16.47 12.93
C TYR A 45 15.73 16.81 14.37
N GLU A 46 15.53 18.05 14.79
CA GLU A 46 15.80 18.53 16.14
C GLU A 46 14.53 18.84 16.97
N GLY A 47 13.35 18.58 16.38
CA GLY A 47 12.07 18.91 17.02
C GLY A 47 11.68 17.96 18.16
N PRO A 48 10.51 18.23 18.80
CA PRO A 48 9.99 17.41 19.87
C PRO A 48 9.53 16.02 19.39
N GLU A 49 9.53 15.07 20.32
CA GLU A 49 9.15 13.68 20.06
C GLU A 49 7.63 13.48 20.06
N THR A 50 6.89 14.36 19.41
CA THR A 50 5.45 14.21 19.25
C THR A 50 5.12 13.75 17.83
N PRO A 51 4.13 12.85 17.64
CA PRO A 51 3.75 12.37 16.32
C PRO A 51 3.41 13.52 15.35
N GLU A 52 2.74 14.56 15.84
CA GLU A 52 2.33 15.72 15.06
C GLU A 52 3.53 16.50 14.51
N ALA A 53 4.53 16.75 15.36
CA ALA A 53 5.72 17.51 14.96
C ALA A 53 6.60 16.72 13.99
N MET A 54 6.79 15.42 14.23
CA MET A 54 7.53 14.53 13.33
C MET A 54 6.84 14.39 11.98
N THR A 55 5.51 14.22 11.96
CA THR A 55 4.72 14.13 10.73
C THR A 55 4.78 15.44 9.93
N LEU A 56 4.66 16.60 10.60
CA LEU A 56 4.77 17.90 9.95
C LEU A 56 6.15 18.11 9.31
N PHE A 57 7.21 17.70 10.00
CA PHE A 57 8.57 17.77 9.48
C PHE A 57 8.74 16.92 8.22
N ILE A 58 8.29 15.65 8.24
CA ILE A 58 8.38 14.77 7.08
C ILE A 58 7.53 15.32 5.93
N ARG A 59 6.32 15.79 6.21
CA ARG A 59 5.45 16.42 5.20
C ARG A 59 6.17 17.56 4.45
N GLN A 60 6.91 18.39 5.18
CA GLN A 60 7.69 19.47 4.56
C GLN A 60 8.84 18.94 3.71
N LYS A 61 9.52 17.89 4.18
CA LYS A 61 10.66 17.28 3.47
C LYS A 61 10.27 16.61 2.16
N ILE A 62 9.19 15.81 2.17
CA ILE A 62 8.79 15.05 0.96
C ILE A 62 7.94 15.89 -0.02
N ARG A 63 7.54 17.10 0.37
CA ARG A 63 6.72 17.97 -0.50
C ARG A 63 7.40 18.30 -1.83
N GLU A 64 8.69 18.59 -1.79
CA GLU A 64 9.46 18.90 -3.00
C GLU A 64 9.61 17.67 -3.89
N ASP A 65 9.77 16.49 -3.31
CA ASP A 65 9.80 15.23 -4.03
C ASP A 65 8.49 15.01 -4.79
N PHE A 66 7.33 15.24 -4.15
CA PHE A 66 6.02 15.16 -4.83
C PHE A 66 5.87 16.15 -5.98
N LEU A 67 6.34 17.40 -5.79
CA LEU A 67 6.20 18.44 -6.81
C LEU A 67 7.15 18.28 -7.99
N SER A 68 8.27 17.60 -7.80
CA SER A 68 9.32 17.40 -8.82
C SER A 68 9.30 16.01 -9.46
N ALA A 69 8.54 15.07 -8.92
CA ALA A 69 8.46 13.72 -9.47
C ALA A 69 7.80 13.71 -10.85
N GLU A 70 8.47 13.13 -11.84
CA GLU A 70 7.93 12.94 -13.18
C GLU A 70 7.08 11.67 -13.30
N ILE A 71 7.36 10.67 -12.45
CA ILE A 71 6.69 9.37 -12.45
C ILE A 71 6.13 9.09 -11.07
N GLY A 72 4.84 8.80 -11.00
CA GLY A 72 4.17 8.26 -9.83
C GLY A 72 3.95 6.75 -9.99
N ILE A 73 4.32 5.97 -8.98
CA ILE A 73 4.07 4.53 -8.96
C ILE A 73 3.17 4.23 -7.76
N THR A 74 2.07 3.51 -8.01
CA THR A 74 1.16 3.10 -6.94
C THR A 74 0.87 1.61 -7.02
N GLY A 75 0.52 1.03 -5.88
CA GLY A 75 -0.28 -0.19 -5.88
C GLY A 75 -1.70 0.09 -6.37
N CYS A 76 -2.45 -0.97 -6.60
CA CYS A 76 -3.87 -0.89 -6.89
C CYS A 76 -4.61 -1.85 -5.96
N ASN A 77 -5.60 -1.36 -5.22
CA ASN A 77 -6.38 -2.20 -4.31
C ASN A 77 -7.35 -3.09 -5.07
N PHE A 78 -8.05 -2.52 -6.05
CA PHE A 78 -9.00 -3.22 -6.91
C PHE A 78 -9.02 -2.60 -8.30
N ALA A 79 -9.45 -3.38 -9.29
CA ALA A 79 -9.76 -2.90 -10.64
C ALA A 79 -11.12 -3.41 -11.08
N VAL A 80 -11.81 -2.62 -11.91
CA VAL A 80 -13.13 -2.92 -12.46
C VAL A 80 -12.99 -3.31 -13.93
N ALA A 81 -13.32 -4.56 -14.27
CA ALA A 81 -13.13 -5.08 -15.62
C ALA A 81 -14.02 -4.39 -16.65
N GLU A 82 -15.27 -4.06 -16.29
CA GLU A 82 -16.24 -3.44 -17.20
C GLU A 82 -15.82 -2.05 -17.71
N THR A 83 -14.99 -1.32 -16.93
CA THR A 83 -14.58 0.06 -17.26
C THR A 83 -13.09 0.25 -17.43
N GLY A 84 -12.27 -0.72 -16.99
CA GLY A 84 -10.83 -0.57 -16.89
C GLY A 84 -10.38 0.37 -15.77
N SER A 85 -11.28 0.76 -14.86
CA SER A 85 -10.97 1.65 -13.75
C SER A 85 -10.16 0.93 -12.67
N VAL A 86 -9.19 1.63 -12.08
CA VAL A 86 -8.43 1.17 -10.91
C VAL A 86 -8.82 1.97 -9.67
N CYS A 87 -8.85 1.30 -8.52
CA CYS A 87 -9.21 1.87 -7.24
C CYS A 87 -8.01 1.86 -6.29
N LEU A 88 -7.70 3.03 -5.72
CA LEU A 88 -6.72 3.20 -4.66
C LEU A 88 -7.42 3.61 -3.37
N VAL A 89 -7.13 2.89 -2.30
CA VAL A 89 -7.71 3.10 -0.98
C VAL A 89 -6.63 3.61 -0.04
N THR A 90 -6.77 4.84 0.45
CA THR A 90 -5.79 5.49 1.33
C THR A 90 -6.45 6.34 2.42
N ASN A 91 -5.69 6.69 3.46
CA ASN A 91 -6.11 7.61 4.51
C ASN A 91 -5.32 8.94 4.50
N GLU A 92 -4.08 8.92 4.03
CA GLU A 92 -3.11 10.02 4.14
C GLU A 92 -3.18 11.00 2.95
N GLY A 93 -3.75 10.59 1.84
CA GLY A 93 -3.81 11.39 0.61
C GLY A 93 -2.54 11.36 -0.26
N ASN A 94 -1.49 10.63 0.16
CA ASN A 94 -0.25 10.45 -0.60
C ASN A 94 -0.47 9.84 -1.98
N ALA A 95 -1.31 8.81 -2.09
CA ALA A 95 -1.62 8.20 -3.38
C ALA A 95 -2.30 9.20 -4.35
N ARG A 96 -3.13 10.12 -3.86
CA ARG A 96 -3.70 11.18 -4.71
C ARG A 96 -2.61 12.07 -5.30
N MET A 97 -1.60 12.42 -4.53
CA MET A 97 -0.47 13.20 -5.04
C MET A 97 0.33 12.40 -6.07
N CYS A 98 0.57 11.11 -5.85
CA CYS A 98 1.24 10.23 -6.82
C CYS A 98 0.46 10.05 -8.13
N THR A 99 -0.85 10.19 -8.10
CA THR A 99 -1.72 10.03 -9.29
C THR A 99 -2.10 11.33 -9.98
N THR A 100 -1.87 12.48 -9.35
CA THR A 100 -2.33 13.78 -9.84
C THR A 100 -1.20 14.66 -10.35
N LEU A 101 -0.06 14.67 -9.66
CA LEU A 101 1.06 15.58 -9.94
C LEU A 101 2.00 15.09 -11.06
N PRO A 102 2.43 13.81 -11.07
CA PRO A 102 3.36 13.31 -12.06
C PRO A 102 2.75 13.27 -13.46
N LYS A 103 3.60 13.42 -14.48
CA LYS A 103 3.20 13.28 -15.88
C LYS A 103 2.85 11.84 -16.25
N THR A 104 3.57 10.89 -15.69
CA THR A 104 3.35 9.46 -15.93
C THR A 104 2.94 8.78 -14.63
N HIS A 105 1.85 8.01 -14.67
CA HIS A 105 1.41 7.18 -13.55
C HIS A 105 1.46 5.70 -13.94
N ILE A 106 2.09 4.90 -13.09
CA ILE A 106 2.18 3.44 -13.23
C ILE A 106 1.45 2.80 -12.04
N ALA A 107 0.32 2.15 -12.31
CA ALA A 107 -0.40 1.35 -11.32
C ALA A 107 0.01 -0.12 -11.42
N VAL A 108 0.39 -0.73 -10.30
CA VAL A 108 0.81 -2.14 -10.25
C VAL A 108 -0.16 -2.94 -9.39
N MET A 109 -0.68 -4.05 -9.92
CA MET A 109 -1.59 -4.91 -9.17
C MET A 109 -1.39 -6.39 -9.49
N GLY A 110 -1.78 -7.26 -8.55
CA GLY A 110 -1.95 -8.68 -8.86
C GLY A 110 -3.25 -8.92 -9.63
N MET A 111 -3.26 -9.90 -10.53
CA MET A 111 -4.44 -10.24 -11.35
C MET A 111 -5.67 -10.61 -10.49
N GLU A 112 -5.47 -11.06 -9.27
CA GLU A 112 -6.51 -11.41 -8.31
C GLU A 112 -7.31 -10.20 -7.78
N ARG A 113 -6.93 -8.98 -8.18
CA ARG A 113 -7.59 -7.73 -7.76
C ARG A 113 -8.66 -7.24 -8.71
N ILE A 114 -8.86 -7.94 -9.81
CA ILE A 114 -9.86 -7.59 -10.81
C ILE A 114 -11.23 -8.11 -10.37
N ALA A 115 -12.18 -7.20 -10.26
CA ALA A 115 -13.60 -7.53 -10.06
C ALA A 115 -14.41 -7.18 -11.32
N PRO A 116 -15.51 -7.87 -11.61
CA PRO A 116 -16.30 -7.64 -12.81
C PRO A 116 -16.86 -6.22 -12.92
N THR A 117 -17.48 -5.73 -11.84
CA THR A 117 -18.26 -4.48 -11.83
C THR A 117 -17.92 -3.60 -10.62
N PHE A 118 -18.39 -2.36 -10.64
CA PHE A 118 -18.28 -1.45 -9.49
C PHE A 118 -19.02 -1.98 -8.25
N ALA A 119 -20.13 -2.69 -8.44
CA ALA A 119 -20.93 -3.20 -7.32
C ALA A 119 -20.14 -4.21 -6.45
N GLU A 120 -19.36 -5.11 -7.08
CA GLU A 120 -18.50 -6.02 -6.32
C GLU A 120 -17.36 -5.26 -5.62
N VAL A 121 -16.75 -4.26 -6.27
CA VAL A 121 -15.67 -3.49 -5.66
C VAL A 121 -16.18 -2.66 -4.48
N ASP A 122 -17.40 -2.13 -4.50
CA ASP A 122 -18.01 -1.40 -3.38
C ASP A 122 -18.10 -2.29 -2.13
N VAL A 123 -18.52 -3.55 -2.29
CA VAL A 123 -18.52 -4.54 -1.21
C VAL A 123 -17.10 -4.78 -0.68
N LEU A 124 -16.12 -4.97 -1.58
CA LEU A 124 -14.73 -5.23 -1.18
C LEU A 124 -14.10 -4.06 -0.43
N ILE A 125 -14.35 -2.80 -0.84
CA ILE A 125 -13.87 -1.60 -0.15
C ILE A 125 -14.48 -1.52 1.26
N THR A 126 -15.77 -1.77 1.38
CA THR A 126 -16.46 -1.77 2.67
C THR A 126 -15.90 -2.84 3.61
N MET A 127 -15.64 -4.03 3.09
CA MET A 127 -14.99 -5.12 3.83
C MET A 127 -13.57 -4.79 4.23
N LEU A 128 -12.80 -4.16 3.34
CA LEU A 128 -11.40 -3.81 3.57
C LEU A 128 -11.24 -2.92 4.79
N ALA A 129 -11.94 -1.80 4.85
CA ALA A 129 -11.87 -0.84 5.95
C ALA A 129 -12.32 -1.45 7.30
N ARG A 130 -13.41 -2.21 7.27
CA ARG A 130 -13.94 -2.88 8.48
C ARG A 130 -13.00 -3.94 9.02
N SER A 131 -12.46 -4.76 8.14
CA SER A 131 -11.56 -5.84 8.53
C SER A 131 -10.20 -5.34 8.99
N ALA A 132 -9.68 -4.25 8.40
CA ALA A 132 -8.39 -3.70 8.74
C ALA A 132 -8.39 -3.03 10.12
N VAL A 133 -9.32 -2.10 10.35
CA VAL A 133 -9.31 -1.18 11.50
C VAL A 133 -10.68 -0.93 12.13
N GLY A 134 -11.73 -1.65 11.75
CA GLY A 134 -13.10 -1.47 12.25
C GLY A 134 -13.80 -0.20 11.74
N ALA A 135 -13.22 0.51 10.79
CA ALA A 135 -13.79 1.71 10.19
C ALA A 135 -14.87 1.37 9.15
N ARG A 136 -15.80 2.30 8.92
CA ARG A 136 -16.82 2.12 7.86
C ARG A 136 -16.24 2.30 6.48
N LEU A 137 -15.40 3.32 6.31
CA LEU A 137 -14.68 3.66 5.08
C LEU A 137 -13.31 4.23 5.42
N THR A 138 -12.42 4.28 4.43
CA THR A 138 -11.15 5.00 4.49
C THR A 138 -11.34 6.48 4.18
N GLY A 139 -10.30 7.31 4.40
CA GLY A 139 -10.34 8.73 4.12
C GLY A 139 -10.51 9.04 2.63
N TYR A 140 -9.89 8.24 1.77
CA TYR A 140 -9.92 8.42 0.31
C TYR A 140 -10.11 7.09 -0.41
N ASN A 141 -11.04 7.11 -1.38
CA ASN A 141 -11.18 6.09 -2.43
C ASN A 141 -11.00 6.81 -3.76
N THR A 142 -9.84 6.66 -4.38
CA THR A 142 -9.49 7.33 -5.63
C THR A 142 -9.69 6.38 -6.80
N TRP A 143 -10.41 6.82 -7.81
CA TRP A 143 -10.69 6.08 -9.02
C TRP A 143 -10.00 6.71 -10.22
N LEU A 144 -9.37 5.89 -11.05
CA LEU A 144 -8.63 6.29 -12.24
C LEU A 144 -9.04 5.37 -13.39
N THR A 145 -9.47 5.97 -14.51
CA THR A 145 -9.91 5.19 -15.69
C THR A 145 -8.93 5.32 -16.85
N GLY A 146 -7.96 6.21 -16.75
CA GLY A 146 -6.97 6.44 -17.81
C GLY A 146 -6.17 7.72 -17.59
N PRO A 147 -5.42 8.17 -18.60
CA PRO A 147 -4.73 9.44 -18.57
C PRO A 147 -5.74 10.62 -18.62
N ARG A 148 -5.29 11.81 -18.28
CA ARG A 148 -6.10 13.02 -18.37
C ARG A 148 -6.47 13.31 -19.82
N GLU A 149 -7.66 13.86 -20.02
CA GLU A 149 -8.09 14.38 -21.31
C GLU A 149 -7.43 15.74 -21.62
N ALA A 150 -7.35 16.06 -22.90
CA ALA A 150 -6.80 17.35 -23.35
C ALA A 150 -7.58 18.52 -22.73
N GLY A 151 -6.85 19.44 -22.09
CA GLY A 151 -7.43 20.60 -21.40
C GLY A 151 -7.70 20.41 -19.90
N HIS A 152 -7.59 19.22 -19.37
CA HIS A 152 -7.62 19.01 -17.92
C HIS A 152 -6.27 19.35 -17.28
N VAL A 153 -6.32 19.97 -16.10
CA VAL A 153 -5.13 20.42 -15.37
C VAL A 153 -4.53 19.29 -14.55
N ASP A 154 -5.37 18.47 -13.94
CA ASP A 154 -4.98 17.40 -13.01
C ASP A 154 -4.96 16.03 -13.67
N GLY A 155 -4.06 15.17 -13.21
CA GLY A 155 -3.91 13.80 -13.66
C GLY A 155 -2.72 13.60 -14.59
N PRO A 156 -2.30 12.34 -14.79
CA PRO A 156 -1.14 12.00 -15.61
C PRO A 156 -1.46 12.17 -17.12
N GLU A 157 -0.45 12.52 -17.89
CA GLU A 157 -0.50 12.50 -19.35
C GLU A 157 -0.42 11.07 -19.90
N GLU A 158 0.29 10.21 -19.17
CA GLU A 158 0.44 8.78 -19.49
C GLU A 158 0.04 7.94 -18.30
N PHE A 159 -0.76 6.90 -18.56
CA PHE A 159 -1.20 5.94 -17.56
C PHE A 159 -0.85 4.52 -17.99
N HIS A 160 -0.16 3.79 -17.12
CA HIS A 160 0.22 2.40 -17.33
C HIS A 160 -0.34 1.52 -16.23
N LEU A 161 -1.06 0.46 -16.60
CA LEU A 161 -1.52 -0.58 -15.68
C LEU A 161 -0.69 -1.84 -15.87
N VAL A 162 0.07 -2.21 -14.84
CA VAL A 162 0.87 -3.44 -14.81
C VAL A 162 0.13 -4.50 -14.01
N ILE A 163 -0.35 -5.54 -14.70
CA ILE A 163 -1.01 -6.69 -14.08
C ILE A 163 0.01 -7.81 -13.89
N VAL A 164 0.23 -8.17 -12.63
CA VAL A 164 1.24 -9.16 -12.23
C VAL A 164 0.58 -10.51 -12.02
N ASP A 165 0.96 -11.50 -12.80
CA ASP A 165 0.59 -12.89 -12.55
C ASP A 165 1.47 -13.51 -11.45
N ASN A 166 2.76 -13.66 -11.69
CA ASN A 166 3.72 -14.25 -10.74
C ASN A 166 3.18 -15.54 -10.09
N GLY A 167 2.70 -16.49 -10.92
CA GLY A 167 2.17 -17.79 -10.49
C GLY A 167 0.72 -17.78 -9.98
N ARG A 168 0.00 -16.65 -10.02
CA ARG A 168 -1.41 -16.58 -9.59
C ARG A 168 -2.34 -17.39 -10.47
N SER A 169 -2.08 -17.46 -11.75
CA SER A 169 -2.82 -18.31 -12.69
C SER A 169 -2.68 -19.78 -12.34
N GLU A 170 -1.50 -20.23 -11.93
CA GLU A 170 -1.26 -21.59 -11.47
C GLU A 170 -2.01 -21.87 -10.15
N VAL A 171 -1.95 -20.93 -9.20
CA VAL A 171 -2.70 -21.02 -7.94
C VAL A 171 -4.20 -21.06 -8.20
N LEU A 172 -4.72 -20.26 -9.15
CA LEU A 172 -6.13 -20.25 -9.52
C LEU A 172 -6.59 -21.61 -10.06
N ALA A 173 -5.74 -22.31 -10.79
CA ALA A 173 -6.01 -23.64 -11.33
C ALA A 173 -5.87 -24.78 -10.29
N SER A 174 -5.35 -24.49 -9.10
CA SER A 174 -5.09 -25.47 -8.04
C SER A 174 -6.19 -25.54 -6.99
N GLU A 175 -6.08 -26.50 -6.06
CA GLU A 175 -6.94 -26.62 -4.87
C GLU A 175 -6.78 -25.43 -3.91
N PHE A 176 -5.69 -24.65 -4.01
CA PHE A 176 -5.38 -23.49 -3.15
C PHE A 176 -5.94 -22.16 -3.67
N ARG A 177 -6.78 -22.19 -4.73
CA ARG A 177 -7.33 -20.97 -5.37
C ARG A 177 -7.97 -19.97 -4.40
N ASP A 178 -8.53 -20.44 -3.28
CA ASP A 178 -9.19 -19.56 -2.30
C ASP A 178 -8.25 -18.56 -1.62
N VAL A 179 -6.93 -18.78 -1.66
CA VAL A 179 -5.96 -17.80 -1.16
C VAL A 179 -5.99 -16.49 -1.96
N LEU A 180 -6.37 -16.55 -3.24
CA LEU A 180 -6.47 -15.37 -4.10
C LEU A 180 -7.62 -14.44 -3.72
N ARG A 181 -8.56 -14.89 -2.88
CA ARG A 181 -9.63 -14.04 -2.31
C ARG A 181 -9.12 -13.09 -1.22
N CYS A 182 -7.84 -13.16 -0.86
CA CYS A 182 -7.25 -12.29 0.15
C CYS A 182 -7.27 -10.82 -0.31
N ILE A 183 -8.01 -9.95 0.39
CA ILE A 183 -8.08 -8.50 0.10
C ILE A 183 -6.97 -7.67 0.77
N ARG A 184 -6.03 -8.33 1.45
CA ARG A 184 -4.88 -7.71 2.17
C ARG A 184 -5.28 -6.76 3.30
N CYS A 185 -6.40 -6.99 3.97
CA CYS A 185 -6.85 -6.17 5.10
C CYS A 185 -6.01 -6.33 6.38
N GLY A 186 -5.17 -7.35 6.50
CA GLY A 186 -4.33 -7.58 7.67
C GLY A 186 -5.05 -8.17 8.89
N ALA A 187 -6.36 -8.42 8.86
CA ALA A 187 -7.13 -8.92 10.01
C ALA A 187 -6.59 -10.26 10.57
N CYS A 188 -6.14 -11.15 9.70
CA CYS A 188 -5.52 -12.42 10.11
C CYS A 188 -4.22 -12.21 10.90
N MET A 189 -3.43 -11.18 10.59
CA MET A 189 -2.20 -10.84 11.33
C MET A 189 -2.54 -10.31 12.71
N ASN A 190 -3.58 -9.45 12.80
CA ASN A 190 -4.01 -8.86 14.07
C ASN A 190 -4.47 -9.91 15.10
N THR A 191 -5.00 -11.04 14.63
CA THR A 191 -5.55 -12.11 15.49
C THR A 191 -4.65 -13.33 15.61
N CYS A 192 -3.63 -13.48 14.76
CA CYS A 192 -2.76 -14.63 14.74
C CYS A 192 -1.88 -14.73 16.00
N PRO A 193 -1.99 -15.81 16.82
CA PRO A 193 -1.17 -15.96 18.01
C PRO A 193 0.32 -16.10 17.69
N ALA A 194 0.67 -16.77 16.60
CA ALA A 194 2.06 -16.88 16.18
C ALA A 194 2.65 -15.52 15.81
N TYR A 195 1.95 -14.71 14.99
CA TYR A 195 2.38 -13.36 14.65
C TYR A 195 2.60 -12.48 15.89
N ARG A 196 1.73 -12.59 16.90
CA ARG A 196 1.88 -11.86 18.16
C ARG A 196 3.15 -12.22 18.95
N HIS A 197 3.63 -13.44 18.81
CA HIS A 197 4.83 -13.90 19.51
C HIS A 197 6.13 -13.64 18.74
N ILE A 198 6.13 -13.86 17.42
CA ILE A 198 7.38 -13.78 16.63
C ILE A 198 7.48 -12.51 15.77
N GLY A 199 6.39 -11.78 15.63
CA GLY A 199 6.32 -10.57 14.78
C GLY A 199 6.36 -10.87 13.28
N GLY A 200 6.16 -9.83 12.47
CA GLY A 200 6.13 -9.96 11.01
C GLY A 200 7.45 -10.40 10.39
N HIS A 201 8.57 -9.96 10.94
CA HIS A 201 9.91 -10.35 10.47
C HIS A 201 10.17 -11.84 10.65
N GLY A 202 9.65 -12.46 11.71
CA GLY A 202 9.78 -13.89 11.96
C GLY A 202 9.03 -14.77 10.95
N TYR A 203 8.01 -14.21 10.27
CA TYR A 203 7.32 -14.89 9.17
C TYR A 203 8.11 -14.92 7.86
N GLY A 204 9.13 -14.08 7.70
CA GLY A 204 9.83 -13.90 6.43
C GLY A 204 8.98 -13.31 5.31
N SER A 205 7.73 -12.96 5.59
CA SER A 205 6.77 -12.34 4.68
C SER A 205 5.74 -11.56 5.49
N ILE A 206 5.31 -10.43 4.97
CA ILE A 206 4.23 -9.62 5.55
C ILE A 206 2.82 -10.15 5.24
N SER A 207 2.69 -11.27 4.55
CA SER A 207 1.40 -11.87 4.19
C SER A 207 1.23 -13.25 4.83
N VAL A 208 0.40 -13.33 5.86
CA VAL A 208 0.06 -14.58 6.57
C VAL A 208 -0.55 -15.63 5.67
N SER A 209 -1.33 -15.21 4.67
CA SER A 209 -1.98 -16.14 3.72
C SER A 209 -0.98 -17.02 2.97
N TYR A 210 0.19 -16.47 2.61
CA TYR A 210 1.24 -17.24 1.94
C TYR A 210 1.98 -18.18 2.90
N THR A 211 2.20 -17.75 4.13
CA THR A 211 2.98 -18.50 5.12
C THR A 211 2.27 -19.78 5.53
N HIS A 212 0.96 -19.74 5.69
CA HIS A 212 0.16 -20.91 6.06
C HIS A 212 0.00 -21.94 4.93
N LEU A 213 0.15 -21.52 3.67
CA LEU A 213 0.08 -22.43 2.51
C LEU A 213 1.41 -23.18 2.24
N THR A 214 2.53 -22.63 2.66
CA THR A 214 3.84 -23.24 2.41
C THR A 214 4.29 -24.20 3.51
N LEU A 215 3.70 -24.18 4.69
CA LEU A 215 4.05 -25.01 5.83
C LEU A 215 3.73 -26.52 5.66
N PRO A 216 2.62 -26.96 5.01
CA PRO A 216 2.31 -28.38 4.85
C PRO A 216 3.10 -29.10 3.75
N THR A 217 3.75 -28.38 2.83
CA THR A 217 4.36 -28.98 1.64
C THR A 217 5.85 -29.32 1.79
N LYS A 218 6.43 -29.11 2.97
CA LYS A 218 7.82 -29.46 3.29
C LYS A 218 7.90 -30.43 4.47
N ALA A 219 7.06 -31.48 4.44
CA ALA A 219 7.26 -32.67 5.26
C ALA A 219 7.88 -33.78 4.40
#